data_efb1a7a83902adb8f4dc01736376c083
#
_entry.id   efb1a7a83902adb8f4dc01736376c083
#
_cell.length_a   1.000
_cell.length_b   1.000
_cell.length_c   1.000
_cell.angle_alpha   90.00
_cell.angle_beta   90.00
_cell.angle_gamma   90.00
#
_symmetry.space_group_name_H-M   'P 1'
#
loop_
_entity.id
_entity.type
_entity.pdbx_description
1 polymer ?
#
loop_
_entity_poly.entity_id
_entity_poly.type
_entity_poly.pdbx_seq_one_letter_code
_entity_poly.pdbx_strand_id
1 'polypeptide(L)'
;MLTTFRETTTAHGVPASTLTDNGMVFTTRLAGGKGGRNHLETELRRLGVAQHNGRPWHPQTQGKVERFQQTMKKWLAAQPDQPTTIAELQALLDAFVEQYNHRRPHRSLPRRATPAAVYTTMPKAAPDPHGRQADTHDRVRHDRVGTTGKITLRHGGRLYHIGIGRAHARTPVTVLVQDLHIRILDTATGELLRELHLDTTKRYQGTRRPPDTTPKSN
;
A
#
# COMPACT_ATOMS: atom_id res chain seq x y z
N MET A 1 7.74 5.00 5.65
CA MET A 1 6.70 5.49 4.70
C MET A 1 5.32 5.66 5.35
N LEU A 2 4.67 4.61 5.88
CA LEU A 2 3.36 4.75 6.53
C LEU A 2 3.38 5.76 7.71
N THR A 3 4.39 5.70 8.55
CA THR A 3 4.60 6.66 9.66
C THR A 3 4.67 8.10 9.13
N THR A 4 5.53 8.34 8.15
CA THR A 4 5.68 9.67 7.51
C THR A 4 4.37 10.16 6.89
N PHE A 5 3.62 9.26 6.24
CA PHE A 5 2.30 9.61 5.67
C PHE A 5 1.32 10.05 6.78
N ARG A 6 1.27 9.31 7.90
CA ARG A 6 0.40 9.65 9.04
C ARG A 6 0.78 10.97 9.69
N GLU A 7 2.06 11.21 9.91
CA GLU A 7 2.58 12.49 10.42
C GLU A 7 2.19 13.65 9.51
N THR A 8 2.39 13.48 8.20
CA THR A 8 2.01 14.49 7.20
C THR A 8 0.50 14.74 7.19
N THR A 9 -0.32 13.70 7.27
CA THR A 9 -1.79 13.87 7.31
C THR A 9 -2.28 14.49 8.61
N THR A 10 -1.59 14.28 9.72
CA THR A 10 -1.87 14.96 10.98
C THR A 10 -1.57 16.46 10.88
N ALA A 11 -0.46 16.84 10.24
CA ALA A 11 -0.05 18.23 10.11
C ALA A 11 -0.84 19.03 9.03
N HIS A 12 -1.23 18.37 7.93
CA HIS A 12 -1.75 19.05 6.74
C HIS A 12 -3.14 18.57 6.30
N GLY A 13 -3.75 17.64 7.00
CA GLY A 13 -5.02 17.01 6.64
C GLY A 13 -4.85 15.85 5.64
N VAL A 14 -5.91 15.04 5.52
CA VAL A 14 -5.93 13.89 4.62
C VAL A 14 -6.17 14.37 3.17
N PRO A 15 -5.29 14.06 2.20
CA PRO A 15 -5.46 14.49 0.83
C PRO A 15 -6.54 13.68 0.10
N ALA A 16 -7.19 14.25 -0.91
CA ALA A 16 -8.12 13.51 -1.77
C ALA A 16 -7.40 12.45 -2.61
N SER A 17 -6.15 12.70 -2.99
CA SER A 17 -5.37 11.77 -3.80
C SER A 17 -3.88 11.90 -3.54
N THR A 18 -3.14 10.83 -3.85
CA THR A 18 -1.68 10.79 -3.85
C THR A 18 -1.17 10.37 -5.23
N LEU A 19 -0.05 10.95 -5.64
CA LEU A 19 0.69 10.54 -6.83
C LEU A 19 2.04 9.98 -6.40
N THR A 20 2.28 8.71 -6.68
CA THR A 20 3.52 8.02 -6.31
C THR A 20 4.19 7.40 -7.54
N ASP A 21 5.45 7.03 -7.42
CA ASP A 21 6.08 6.13 -8.38
C ASP A 21 5.60 4.68 -8.19
N ASN A 22 6.18 3.76 -8.98
CA ASN A 22 5.87 2.34 -8.91
C ASN A 22 6.80 1.57 -7.96
N GLY A 23 7.55 2.25 -7.10
CA GLY A 23 8.38 1.60 -6.10
C GLY A 23 7.57 0.71 -5.16
N MET A 24 8.12 -0.43 -4.77
CA MET A 24 7.41 -1.43 -3.94
C MET A 24 6.97 -0.88 -2.58
N VAL A 25 7.57 0.19 -2.11
CA VAL A 25 7.19 0.88 -0.87
C VAL A 25 5.86 1.62 -1.02
N PHE A 26 5.51 2.03 -2.24
CA PHE A 26 4.27 2.74 -2.55
C PHE A 26 3.19 1.83 -3.11
N THR A 27 3.57 0.84 -3.92
CA THR A 27 2.59 -0.05 -4.55
C THR A 27 3.16 -1.45 -4.80
N THR A 28 2.30 -2.44 -4.68
CA THR A 28 2.61 -3.83 -5.03
C THR A 28 2.13 -4.21 -6.43
N ARG A 29 1.62 -3.24 -7.19
CA ARG A 29 1.02 -3.44 -8.52
C ARG A 29 1.91 -4.24 -9.49
N LEU A 30 3.22 -4.01 -9.45
CA LEU A 30 4.18 -4.67 -10.34
C LEU A 30 4.87 -5.88 -9.70
N ALA A 31 4.46 -6.30 -8.50
CA ALA A 31 5.05 -7.46 -7.80
C ALA A 31 4.59 -8.82 -8.34
N GLY A 32 4.12 -8.90 -9.58
CA GLY A 32 3.76 -10.16 -10.26
C GLY A 32 2.59 -10.90 -9.61
N GLY A 33 1.66 -10.21 -8.95
CA GLY A 33 0.48 -10.79 -8.32
C GLY A 33 0.75 -11.63 -7.06
N LYS A 34 2.00 -11.78 -6.66
CA LYS A 34 2.41 -12.56 -5.47
C LYS A 34 2.24 -11.80 -4.15
N GLY A 35 2.14 -10.48 -4.19
CA GLY A 35 1.94 -9.62 -3.03
C GLY A 35 0.50 -9.11 -2.95
N GLY A 36 -0.09 -9.09 -1.76
CA GLY A 36 -1.26 -8.29 -1.49
C GLY A 36 -0.88 -6.80 -1.43
N ARG A 37 -1.84 -5.93 -1.13
CA ARG A 37 -1.55 -4.51 -0.88
C ARG A 37 -0.51 -4.34 0.22
N ASN A 38 0.34 -3.34 0.07
CA ASN A 38 1.21 -2.94 1.17
C ASN A 38 0.45 -2.11 2.21
N HIS A 39 1.09 -1.81 3.34
CA HIS A 39 0.45 -1.07 4.42
C HIS A 39 0.02 0.35 4.01
N LEU A 40 0.75 1.00 3.12
CA LEU A 40 0.38 2.33 2.61
C LEU A 40 -0.87 2.25 1.73
N GLU A 41 -0.91 1.33 0.78
CA GLU A 41 -2.09 1.11 -0.09
C GLU A 41 -3.35 0.81 0.73
N THR A 42 -3.21 0.01 1.80
CA THR A 42 -4.30 -0.31 2.73
C THR A 42 -4.78 0.95 3.47
N GLU A 43 -3.85 1.77 3.97
CA GLU A 43 -4.19 3.00 4.70
C GLU A 43 -4.83 4.05 3.80
N LEU A 44 -4.30 4.26 2.59
CA LEU A 44 -4.89 5.19 1.62
C LEU A 44 -6.35 4.82 1.32
N ARG A 45 -6.62 3.55 1.13
CA ARG A 45 -7.99 3.07 0.87
C ARG A 45 -8.89 3.25 2.08
N ARG A 46 -8.39 2.92 3.28
CA ARG A 46 -9.14 3.15 4.53
C ARG A 46 -9.57 4.61 4.69
N LEU A 47 -8.71 5.53 4.26
CA LEU A 47 -8.95 6.97 4.32
C LEU A 47 -9.73 7.53 3.11
N GLY A 48 -10.11 6.70 2.14
CA GLY A 48 -10.76 7.15 0.92
C GLY A 48 -9.86 7.94 -0.03
N VAL A 49 -8.54 7.85 0.15
CA VAL A 49 -7.55 8.58 -0.66
C VAL A 49 -7.32 7.83 -1.97
N ALA A 50 -7.55 8.51 -3.10
CA ALA A 50 -7.26 7.93 -4.41
C ALA A 50 -5.74 7.85 -4.63
N GLN A 51 -5.22 6.67 -4.95
CA GLN A 51 -3.81 6.51 -5.29
C GLN A 51 -3.62 6.47 -6.80
N HIS A 52 -2.79 7.38 -7.30
CA HIS A 52 -2.32 7.42 -8.68
C HIS A 52 -0.85 7.01 -8.72
N ASN A 53 -0.52 6.10 -9.62
CA ASN A 53 0.87 5.69 -9.87
C ASN A 53 1.34 6.25 -11.20
N GLY A 54 2.60 6.67 -11.27
CA GLY A 54 3.24 7.07 -12.51
C GLY A 54 3.14 5.95 -13.57
N ARG A 55 3.00 6.33 -14.84
CA ARG A 55 3.11 5.34 -15.92
C ARG A 55 4.53 4.79 -15.94
N PRO A 56 4.73 3.47 -16.07
CA PRO A 56 6.05 2.90 -16.28
C PRO A 56 6.75 3.62 -17.45
N TRP A 57 8.02 3.93 -17.29
CA TRP A 57 8.87 4.59 -18.30
C TRP A 57 8.42 6.02 -18.70
N HIS A 58 7.58 6.69 -17.89
CA HIS A 58 7.11 8.05 -18.14
C HIS A 58 7.54 9.01 -17.02
N PRO A 59 8.78 9.53 -17.02
CA PRO A 59 9.32 10.36 -15.94
C PRO A 59 8.57 11.70 -15.77
N GLN A 60 7.90 12.19 -16.80
CA GLN A 60 7.18 13.48 -16.79
C GLN A 60 6.13 13.57 -15.68
N THR A 61 5.59 12.44 -15.21
CA THR A 61 4.56 12.41 -14.16
C THR A 61 5.08 12.93 -12.81
N GLN A 62 6.39 12.83 -12.56
CA GLN A 62 7.05 13.22 -11.33
C GLN A 62 7.92 14.49 -11.43
N GLY A 63 7.90 15.17 -12.57
CA GLY A 63 8.78 16.30 -12.85
C GLY A 63 8.75 17.43 -11.82
N LYS A 64 7.63 17.62 -11.08
CA LYS A 64 7.54 18.63 -10.00
C LYS A 64 8.35 18.18 -8.78
N VAL A 65 8.26 16.93 -8.38
CA VAL A 65 9.01 16.36 -7.25
C VAL A 65 10.50 16.30 -7.58
N GLU A 66 10.84 15.87 -8.79
CA GLU A 66 12.24 15.86 -9.27
C GLU A 66 12.86 17.26 -9.25
N ARG A 67 12.14 18.27 -9.72
CA ARG A 67 12.58 19.67 -9.69
C ARG A 67 12.74 20.20 -8.25
N PHE A 68 11.83 19.83 -7.35
CA PHE A 68 11.94 20.15 -5.93
C PHE A 68 13.22 19.54 -5.33
N GLN A 69 13.42 18.23 -5.54
CA GLN A 69 14.62 17.52 -5.06
C GLN A 69 15.91 18.11 -5.64
N GLN A 70 15.92 18.45 -6.91
CA GLN A 70 17.08 19.10 -7.54
C GLN A 70 17.38 20.47 -6.91
N THR A 71 16.32 21.24 -6.62
CA THR A 71 16.46 22.55 -5.96
C THR A 71 17.01 22.38 -4.56
N MET A 72 16.49 21.42 -3.79
CA MET A 72 16.94 21.10 -2.44
C MET A 72 18.42 20.66 -2.42
N LYS A 73 18.80 19.75 -3.31
CA LYS A 73 20.19 19.27 -3.42
C LYS A 73 21.17 20.41 -3.74
N LYS A 74 20.81 21.31 -4.67
CA LYS A 74 21.63 22.48 -5.01
C LYS A 74 21.75 23.45 -3.83
N TRP A 75 20.66 23.64 -3.08
CA TRP A 75 20.67 24.52 -1.93
C TRP A 75 21.54 23.95 -0.80
N LEU A 76 21.43 22.64 -0.51
CA LEU A 76 22.28 21.94 0.47
C LEU A 76 23.75 22.00 0.10
N ALA A 77 24.08 21.74 -1.17
CA ALA A 77 25.46 21.80 -1.64
C ALA A 77 26.10 23.22 -1.57
N ALA A 78 25.26 24.25 -1.54
CA ALA A 78 25.70 25.64 -1.43
C ALA A 78 25.85 26.13 0.02
N GLN A 79 25.58 25.29 1.02
CA GLN A 79 25.76 25.67 2.42
C GLN A 79 27.29 25.72 2.73
N PRO A 80 27.74 26.73 3.48
CA PRO A 80 29.18 26.87 3.80
C PRO A 80 29.68 25.70 4.66
N ASP A 81 28.85 25.24 5.60
CA ASP A 81 29.14 24.13 6.48
C ASP A 81 28.34 22.92 6.05
N GLN A 82 29.02 21.84 5.70
CA GLN A 82 28.36 20.58 5.33
C GLN A 82 28.05 19.76 6.58
N PRO A 83 26.83 19.19 6.67
CA PRO A 83 26.41 18.45 7.86
C PRO A 83 27.23 17.16 8.02
N THR A 84 27.67 16.91 9.23
CA THR A 84 28.42 15.70 9.60
C THR A 84 27.53 14.69 10.35
N THR A 85 26.38 15.15 10.85
CA THR A 85 25.39 14.33 11.58
C THR A 85 24.02 14.41 10.93
N ILE A 86 23.17 13.41 11.24
CA ILE A 86 21.76 13.40 10.79
C ILE A 86 20.99 14.60 11.36
N ALA A 87 21.27 14.99 12.60
CA ALA A 87 20.61 16.12 13.24
C ALA A 87 20.94 17.45 12.55
N GLU A 88 22.20 17.68 12.19
CA GLU A 88 22.64 18.85 11.41
C GLU A 88 21.99 18.87 10.02
N LEU A 89 21.96 17.71 9.34
CA LEU A 89 21.29 17.60 8.06
C LEU A 89 19.78 17.91 8.18
N GLN A 90 19.11 17.42 9.23
CA GLN A 90 17.70 17.70 9.46
C GLN A 90 17.46 19.20 9.70
N ALA A 91 18.29 19.86 10.47
CA ALA A 91 18.21 21.31 10.70
C ALA A 91 18.35 22.10 9.39
N LEU A 92 19.27 21.71 8.50
CA LEU A 92 19.39 22.31 7.17
C LEU A 92 18.16 22.05 6.30
N LEU A 93 17.61 20.84 6.33
CA LEU A 93 16.39 20.52 5.60
C LEU A 93 15.18 21.34 6.08
N ASP A 94 15.03 21.53 7.39
CA ASP A 94 13.98 22.36 7.98
C ASP A 94 14.13 23.83 7.57
N ALA A 95 15.36 24.36 7.58
CA ALA A 95 15.65 25.71 7.08
C ALA A 95 15.35 25.85 5.59
N PHE A 96 15.68 24.83 4.79
CA PHE A 96 15.33 24.81 3.37
C PHE A 96 13.80 24.82 3.14
N VAL A 97 13.07 24.01 3.88
CA VAL A 97 11.59 23.92 3.78
C VAL A 97 10.95 25.26 4.14
N GLU A 98 11.42 25.90 5.20
CA GLU A 98 10.97 27.25 5.59
C GLU A 98 11.23 28.27 4.48
N GLN A 99 12.45 28.31 3.96
CA GLN A 99 12.82 29.21 2.86
C GLN A 99 12.02 28.91 1.58
N TYR A 100 11.88 27.65 1.21
CA TYR A 100 11.20 27.23 -0.01
C TYR A 100 9.70 27.55 0.03
N ASN A 101 9.04 27.28 1.15
CA ASN A 101 7.61 27.44 1.28
C ASN A 101 7.18 28.87 1.59
N HIS A 102 7.93 29.62 2.38
CA HIS A 102 7.48 30.91 2.91
C HIS A 102 8.19 32.12 2.31
N ARG A 103 9.40 31.95 1.76
CA ARG A 103 10.20 33.10 1.29
C ARG A 103 10.50 33.08 -0.20
N ARG A 104 10.56 31.92 -0.83
CA ARG A 104 10.95 31.81 -2.23
C ARG A 104 9.76 32.04 -3.16
N PRO A 105 9.81 33.07 -4.08
CA PRO A 105 8.82 33.25 -5.11
C PRO A 105 8.88 32.15 -6.17
N HIS A 106 7.73 31.64 -6.59
CA HIS A 106 7.64 30.59 -7.62
C HIS A 106 7.05 31.12 -8.92
N ARG A 107 7.76 30.95 -10.04
CA ARG A 107 7.32 31.43 -11.37
C ARG A 107 6.01 30.81 -11.84
N SER A 108 5.72 29.57 -11.41
CA SER A 108 4.52 28.82 -11.79
C SER A 108 3.29 29.16 -10.93
N LEU A 109 3.46 29.97 -9.89
CA LEU A 109 2.35 30.38 -9.02
C LEU A 109 1.85 31.78 -9.39
N PRO A 110 0.55 32.08 -9.15
CA PRO A 110 -0.02 33.38 -9.41
C PRO A 110 0.81 34.49 -8.74
N ARG A 111 1.10 35.56 -9.49
CA ARG A 111 1.88 36.73 -9.01
C ARG A 111 3.24 36.37 -8.39
N ARG A 112 3.82 35.22 -8.76
CA ARG A 112 5.04 34.66 -8.17
C ARG A 112 4.92 34.46 -6.66
N ALA A 113 3.73 34.09 -6.17
CA ALA A 113 3.49 33.83 -4.75
C ALA A 113 4.41 32.71 -4.22
N THR A 114 4.51 32.61 -2.91
CA THR A 114 5.15 31.48 -2.23
C THR A 114 4.21 30.29 -2.17
N PRO A 115 4.72 29.04 -2.10
CA PRO A 115 3.89 27.86 -1.96
C PRO A 115 2.93 27.92 -0.77
N ALA A 116 3.39 28.38 0.39
CA ALA A 116 2.58 28.48 1.60
C ALA A 116 1.41 29.46 1.40
N ALA A 117 1.64 30.64 0.81
CA ALA A 117 0.60 31.62 0.57
C ALA A 117 -0.52 31.06 -0.31
N VAL A 118 -0.16 30.31 -1.37
CA VAL A 118 -1.15 29.68 -2.25
C VAL A 118 -1.82 28.50 -1.53
N TYR A 119 -1.05 27.69 -0.83
CA TYR A 119 -1.59 26.51 -0.14
C TYR A 119 -2.63 26.88 0.92
N THR A 120 -2.42 27.95 1.67
CA THR A 120 -3.37 28.38 2.72
C THR A 120 -4.66 28.98 2.18
N THR A 121 -4.62 29.59 0.99
CA THR A 121 -5.78 30.28 0.38
C THR A 121 -6.61 29.39 -0.53
N MET A 122 -6.05 28.30 -1.04
CA MET A 122 -6.78 27.39 -1.93
C MET A 122 -7.64 26.39 -1.15
N PRO A 123 -8.88 26.12 -1.62
CA PRO A 123 -9.69 25.05 -1.04
C PRO A 123 -8.99 23.70 -1.20
N LYS A 124 -9.09 22.87 -0.17
CA LYS A 124 -8.51 21.53 -0.18
C LYS A 124 -9.54 20.52 -0.68
N ALA A 125 -9.18 19.69 -1.63
CA ALA A 125 -9.98 18.54 -1.99
C ALA A 125 -9.93 17.51 -0.86
N ALA A 126 -11.10 17.11 -0.37
CA ALA A 126 -11.20 16.08 0.66
C ALA A 126 -11.26 14.68 0.03
N PRO A 127 -10.88 13.63 0.76
CA PRO A 127 -11.17 12.26 0.38
C PRO A 127 -12.68 12.03 0.20
N ASP A 128 -13.04 11.00 -0.55
CA ASP A 128 -14.44 10.57 -0.66
C ASP A 128 -14.96 10.17 0.75
N PRO A 129 -15.98 10.87 1.31
CA PRO A 129 -16.53 10.51 2.62
C PRO A 129 -17.20 9.13 2.65
N HIS A 130 -17.60 8.62 1.48
CA HIS A 130 -18.04 7.24 1.28
C HIS A 130 -16.87 6.30 0.99
N GLY A 131 -15.65 6.78 1.26
CA GLY A 131 -14.42 6.04 1.05
C GLY A 131 -14.62 4.59 1.48
N ARG A 132 -14.29 3.70 0.58
CA ARG A 132 -14.65 2.28 0.55
C ARG A 132 -14.34 1.56 1.86
N GLN A 133 -15.24 1.67 2.85
CA GLN A 133 -15.19 0.90 4.10
C GLN A 133 -15.30 -0.61 3.82
N ALA A 134 -15.84 -0.97 2.66
CA ALA A 134 -15.94 -2.34 2.17
C ALA A 134 -14.90 -2.64 1.10
N ASP A 135 -13.65 -2.23 1.32
CA ASP A 135 -12.61 -2.67 0.42
C ASP A 135 -12.14 -4.06 0.79
N THR A 136 -12.93 -5.01 0.38
CA THR A 136 -12.53 -6.40 0.38
C THR A 136 -11.26 -6.53 -0.44
N HIS A 137 -10.21 -7.05 0.18
CA HIS A 137 -8.95 -7.31 -0.50
C HIS A 137 -9.13 -8.52 -1.43
N ASP A 138 -9.81 -8.28 -2.56
CA ASP A 138 -10.05 -9.32 -3.55
C ASP A 138 -8.78 -9.59 -4.36
N ARG A 139 -8.32 -10.80 -4.26
CA ARG A 139 -7.17 -11.29 -5.00
C ARG A 139 -7.44 -12.67 -5.57
N VAL A 140 -7.18 -12.80 -6.85
CA VAL A 140 -7.15 -14.09 -7.52
C VAL A 140 -5.69 -14.50 -7.70
N ARG A 141 -5.34 -15.70 -7.26
CA ARG A 141 -4.00 -16.25 -7.39
C ARG A 141 -4.08 -17.67 -7.95
N HIS A 142 -3.24 -17.98 -8.94
CA HIS A 142 -3.01 -19.35 -9.38
C HIS A 142 -1.83 -19.93 -8.63
N ASP A 143 -1.98 -21.14 -8.11
CA ASP A 143 -0.97 -21.87 -7.37
C ASP A 143 -1.06 -23.37 -7.66
N ARG A 144 -0.19 -24.14 -7.04
CA ARG A 144 -0.21 -25.61 -7.07
C ARG A 144 -0.09 -26.14 -5.66
N VAL A 145 -0.92 -27.12 -5.31
CA VAL A 145 -0.86 -27.78 -4.01
C VAL A 145 0.48 -28.51 -3.88
N GLY A 146 1.23 -28.20 -2.83
CA GLY A 146 2.49 -28.84 -2.54
C GLY A 146 2.34 -30.35 -2.26
N THR A 147 3.43 -31.11 -2.32
CA THR A 147 3.45 -32.58 -2.08
C THR A 147 2.89 -32.96 -0.69
N THR A 148 2.93 -32.06 0.26
CA THR A 148 2.37 -32.24 1.61
C THR A 148 0.90 -31.88 1.73
N GLY A 149 0.21 -31.56 0.59
CA GLY A 149 -1.20 -31.18 0.59
C GLY A 149 -1.48 -29.78 1.14
N LYS A 150 -0.54 -28.83 0.95
CA LYS A 150 -0.63 -27.45 1.45
C LYS A 150 -0.35 -26.46 0.34
N ILE A 151 -0.91 -25.25 0.50
CA ILE A 151 -0.45 -24.05 -0.21
C ILE A 151 0.04 -23.03 0.81
N THR A 152 0.77 -22.02 0.34
CA THR A 152 1.17 -20.89 1.16
C THR A 152 0.37 -19.66 0.76
N LEU A 153 0.03 -18.81 1.74
CA LEU A 153 -0.62 -17.53 1.51
C LEU A 153 0.09 -16.45 2.31
N ARG A 154 0.49 -15.36 1.65
CA ARG A 154 0.97 -14.17 2.33
C ARG A 154 -0.20 -13.19 2.53
N HIS A 155 -0.49 -12.85 3.80
CA HIS A 155 -1.52 -11.90 4.17
C HIS A 155 -0.99 -11.02 5.33
N GLY A 156 -1.23 -9.70 5.26
CA GLY A 156 -0.77 -8.76 6.30
C GLY A 156 0.73 -8.85 6.61
N GLY A 157 1.58 -9.10 5.59
CA GLY A 157 3.04 -9.24 5.76
C GLY A 157 3.49 -10.61 6.31
N ARG A 158 2.58 -11.49 6.74
CA ARG A 158 2.87 -12.80 7.30
C ARG A 158 2.60 -13.93 6.29
N LEU A 159 3.37 -15.01 6.40
CA LEU A 159 3.18 -16.22 5.60
C LEU A 159 2.35 -17.23 6.40
N TYR A 160 1.26 -17.70 5.79
CA TYR A 160 0.38 -18.74 6.32
C TYR A 160 0.48 -19.99 5.47
N HIS A 161 0.30 -21.15 6.09
CA HIS A 161 0.23 -22.45 5.43
C HIS A 161 -1.20 -22.97 5.53
N ILE A 162 -1.84 -23.19 4.39
CA ILE A 162 -3.22 -23.68 4.34
C ILE A 162 -3.22 -25.12 3.90
N GLY A 163 -3.67 -26.03 4.77
CA GLY A 163 -3.85 -27.44 4.44
C GLY A 163 -5.05 -27.62 3.51
N ILE A 164 -4.92 -28.39 2.46
CA ILE A 164 -6.01 -28.75 1.54
C ILE A 164 -6.28 -30.26 1.65
N GLY A 165 -5.25 -31.03 1.87
CA GLY A 165 -5.28 -32.48 1.94
C GLY A 165 -4.27 -33.10 0.96
N ARG A 166 -3.69 -34.22 1.36
CA ARG A 166 -2.69 -34.94 0.52
C ARG A 166 -3.30 -35.51 -0.76
N ALA A 167 -4.59 -35.81 -0.75
CA ALA A 167 -5.32 -36.27 -1.95
C ALA A 167 -5.24 -35.28 -3.11
N HIS A 168 -5.12 -33.99 -2.80
CA HIS A 168 -5.00 -32.91 -3.80
C HIS A 168 -3.55 -32.50 -4.08
N ALA A 169 -2.56 -33.31 -3.68
CA ALA A 169 -1.15 -32.97 -3.93
C ALA A 169 -0.89 -32.77 -5.44
N ARG A 170 -0.16 -31.70 -5.78
CA ARG A 170 0.17 -31.28 -7.16
C ARG A 170 -1.00 -30.76 -8.01
N THR A 171 -2.22 -30.70 -7.47
CA THR A 171 -3.37 -30.12 -8.18
C THR A 171 -3.14 -28.64 -8.41
N PRO A 172 -3.31 -28.11 -9.66
CA PRO A 172 -3.36 -26.68 -9.91
C PRO A 172 -4.61 -26.08 -9.26
N VAL A 173 -4.46 -24.97 -8.54
CA VAL A 173 -5.57 -24.35 -7.82
C VAL A 173 -5.67 -22.86 -8.10
N THR A 174 -6.90 -22.39 -8.14
CA THR A 174 -7.25 -20.96 -8.13
C THR A 174 -7.65 -20.59 -6.71
N VAL A 175 -6.92 -19.66 -6.11
CA VAL A 175 -7.15 -19.16 -4.75
C VAL A 175 -7.81 -17.80 -4.83
N LEU A 176 -9.05 -17.71 -4.36
CA LEU A 176 -9.79 -16.47 -4.22
C LEU A 176 -9.61 -15.98 -2.79
N VAL A 177 -9.04 -14.81 -2.63
CA VAL A 177 -8.81 -14.18 -1.33
C VAL A 177 -9.66 -12.92 -1.25
N GLN A 178 -10.60 -12.91 -0.33
CA GLN A 178 -11.45 -11.77 -0.03
C GLN A 178 -11.23 -11.42 1.45
N ASP A 179 -10.34 -10.47 1.71
CA ASP A 179 -9.83 -10.19 3.05
C ASP A 179 -9.31 -11.45 3.75
N LEU A 180 -9.98 -11.87 4.82
CA LEU A 180 -9.65 -13.10 5.56
C LEU A 180 -10.43 -14.32 5.04
N HIS A 181 -11.38 -14.13 4.14
CA HIS A 181 -12.15 -15.21 3.55
C HIS A 181 -11.41 -15.79 2.35
N ILE A 182 -11.06 -17.05 2.42
CA ILE A 182 -10.23 -17.74 1.43
C ILE A 182 -11.03 -18.90 0.82
N ARG A 183 -11.14 -18.92 -0.50
CA ARG A 183 -11.70 -20.04 -1.26
C ARG A 183 -10.62 -20.59 -2.20
N ILE A 184 -10.50 -21.91 -2.24
CA ILE A 184 -9.50 -22.62 -3.03
C ILE A 184 -10.24 -23.60 -3.93
N LEU A 185 -10.14 -23.38 -5.24
CA LEU A 185 -10.81 -24.16 -6.24
C LEU A 185 -9.78 -24.94 -7.07
N ASP A 186 -10.13 -26.13 -7.53
CA ASP A 186 -9.40 -26.80 -8.60
C ASP A 186 -9.50 -25.96 -9.86
N THR A 187 -8.35 -25.63 -10.48
CA THR A 187 -8.33 -24.76 -11.67
C THR A 187 -8.96 -25.41 -12.89
N ALA A 188 -8.90 -26.74 -12.99
CA ALA A 188 -9.39 -27.48 -14.15
C ALA A 188 -10.90 -27.73 -14.07
N THR A 189 -11.41 -28.09 -12.88
CA THR A 189 -12.82 -28.49 -12.68
C THR A 189 -13.68 -27.36 -12.14
N GLY A 190 -13.09 -26.34 -11.51
CA GLY A 190 -13.82 -25.30 -10.76
C GLY A 190 -14.36 -25.80 -9.41
N GLU A 191 -14.09 -27.03 -9.02
CA GLU A 191 -14.53 -27.61 -7.76
C GLU A 191 -13.95 -26.85 -6.57
N LEU A 192 -14.78 -26.54 -5.57
CA LEU A 192 -14.35 -25.92 -4.33
C LEU A 192 -13.66 -26.96 -3.43
N LEU A 193 -12.33 -26.94 -3.40
CA LEU A 193 -11.55 -27.85 -2.58
C LEU A 193 -11.53 -27.45 -1.12
N ARG A 194 -11.55 -26.14 -0.85
CA ARG A 194 -11.56 -25.61 0.52
C ARG A 194 -12.06 -24.18 0.59
N GLU A 195 -12.81 -23.92 1.65
CA GLU A 195 -13.21 -22.59 2.09
C GLU A 195 -12.86 -22.42 3.57
N LEU A 196 -12.32 -21.26 3.94
CA LEU A 196 -11.97 -20.94 5.32
C LEU A 196 -11.94 -19.44 5.56
N HIS A 197 -12.14 -19.07 6.82
CA HIS A 197 -11.76 -17.75 7.33
C HIS A 197 -10.37 -17.85 7.96
N LEU A 198 -9.42 -17.03 7.48
CA LEU A 198 -8.02 -17.08 7.89
C LEU A 198 -7.88 -16.66 9.36
N ASP A 199 -7.46 -17.57 10.22
CA ASP A 199 -7.10 -17.28 11.61
C ASP A 199 -5.71 -16.64 11.63
N THR A 200 -5.64 -15.33 11.85
CA THR A 200 -4.37 -14.56 11.83
C THR A 200 -3.47 -14.87 13.03
N THR A 201 -3.97 -15.55 14.06
CA THR A 201 -3.17 -15.96 15.23
C THR A 201 -2.36 -17.21 14.96
N LYS A 202 -2.79 -18.07 14.01
CA LYS A 202 -2.16 -19.34 13.67
C LYS A 202 -1.49 -19.30 12.32
N ARG A 203 -0.22 -19.65 12.23
CA ARG A 203 0.51 -19.76 10.95
C ARG A 203 0.03 -20.93 10.10
N TYR A 204 -0.48 -21.98 10.71
CA TYR A 204 -1.00 -23.16 10.01
C TYR A 204 -2.52 -23.27 10.17
N GLN A 205 -3.20 -23.28 9.01
CA GLN A 205 -4.64 -23.47 8.91
C GLN A 205 -4.92 -24.95 8.62
N GLY A 206 -5.20 -25.71 9.66
CA GLY A 206 -5.45 -27.17 9.55
C GLY A 206 -6.71 -27.50 8.76
N THR A 207 -6.84 -28.74 8.27
CA THR A 207 -7.99 -29.24 7.49
C THR A 207 -9.22 -29.54 8.33
N ARG A 208 -9.27 -29.21 9.61
CA ARG A 208 -10.40 -29.54 10.46
C ARG A 208 -11.68 -28.92 9.92
N ARG A 209 -12.59 -29.79 9.48
CA ARG A 209 -14.02 -29.51 9.32
C ARG A 209 -14.56 -29.06 10.69
N PRO A 210 -15.41 -28.02 10.79
CA PRO A 210 -16.13 -27.78 12.04
C PRO A 210 -16.91 -29.06 12.41
N PRO A 211 -17.08 -29.37 13.69
CA PRO A 211 -17.91 -30.48 14.07
C PRO A 211 -19.33 -30.26 13.49
N ASP A 212 -19.83 -31.29 12.77
CA ASP A 212 -21.20 -31.32 12.28
C ASP A 212 -22.13 -31.13 13.50
N THR A 213 -22.74 -29.98 13.60
CA THR A 213 -23.88 -29.72 14.48
C THR A 213 -25.11 -30.26 13.80
N THR A 214 -25.18 -31.56 13.59
CA THR A 214 -26.47 -32.22 13.31
C THR A 214 -27.10 -32.51 14.67
N PRO A 215 -28.28 -31.96 15.01
CA PRO A 215 -28.99 -32.37 16.22
C PRO A 215 -29.36 -33.84 16.03
N LYS A 216 -28.93 -34.70 16.94
CA LYS A 216 -29.45 -36.05 17.04
C LYS A 216 -30.90 -35.91 17.40
N SER A 217 -31.79 -36.22 16.42
CA SER A 217 -33.20 -36.48 16.69
C SER A 217 -33.32 -37.73 17.56
N ASN A 218 -33.89 -37.55 18.72
CA ASN A 218 -34.44 -38.63 19.54
C ASN A 218 -35.74 -39.09 18.92
#